data_36dc5e35e503435154575bc525571cb5
#
_entry.id   36dc5e35e503435154575bc525571cb5
#
_cell.length_a   1.000
_cell.length_b   1.000
_cell.length_c   1.000
_cell.angle_alpha   90.00
_cell.angle_beta   90.00
_cell.angle_gamma   90.00
#
_symmetry.space_group_name_H-M   'P 1'
#
loop_
_entity.id
_entity.type
_entity.pdbx_description
1 polymer ?
#
loop_
_entity_poly.entity_id
_entity_poly.type
_entity_poly.pdbx_seq_one_letter_code
_entity_poly.pdbx_strand_id
1 'polypeptide(L)'
;ALKTLNCIYSRLTSLDVSGCTALESLYCYKNQLASLDLSNNTALNALNCMNNQLTSLDLSNNTALKRLDCCNNNDDFYDYESGHLETDYVNQLTSLDVSNCTALTSLNCKNNQLTSLDLSNNTALKELYCSNNPLTSLDISNNTALKSLRCNNNQLTSLDVSNNTALNSLDCSNYDGYDDYEDQYY
;
A
#
# COMPACT_ATOMS: atom_id res chain seq x y z
N ALA A 1 9.74 -8.01 -25.55
CA ALA A 1 9.66 -8.33 -24.13
C ALA A 1 8.41 -7.66 -23.53
N LEU A 2 7.72 -8.35 -22.62
CA LEU A 2 6.52 -7.86 -21.94
C LEU A 2 6.91 -6.72 -20.98
N LYS A 3 6.25 -5.54 -21.15
CA LYS A 3 6.50 -4.36 -20.30
C LYS A 3 5.36 -4.11 -19.32
N THR A 4 4.15 -4.49 -19.66
CA THR A 4 2.99 -4.31 -18.79
C THR A 4 2.20 -5.60 -18.74
N LEU A 5 1.92 -6.08 -17.52
CA LEU A 5 1.03 -7.20 -17.27
C LEU A 5 -0.16 -6.70 -16.43
N ASN A 6 -1.35 -6.97 -16.95
CA ASN A 6 -2.60 -6.73 -16.25
C ASN A 6 -3.35 -8.05 -16.13
N CYS A 7 -3.48 -8.56 -14.91
CA CYS A 7 -4.21 -9.79 -14.57
C CYS A 7 -5.13 -9.57 -13.37
N ILE A 8 -5.74 -8.41 -13.31
CA ILE A 8 -6.69 -8.04 -12.24
C ILE A 8 -7.92 -8.95 -12.27
N TYR A 9 -8.54 -9.19 -11.10
CA TYR A 9 -9.78 -9.99 -10.96
C TYR A 9 -9.72 -11.38 -11.62
N SER A 10 -8.54 -12.02 -11.67
CA SER A 10 -8.35 -13.27 -12.43
C SER A 10 -8.41 -14.54 -11.56
N ARG A 11 -8.68 -14.39 -10.25
CA ARG A 11 -8.73 -15.48 -9.27
C ARG A 11 -7.44 -16.32 -9.23
N LEU A 12 -6.30 -15.70 -9.56
CA LEU A 12 -5.00 -16.37 -9.57
C LEU A 12 -4.57 -16.71 -8.14
N THR A 13 -4.17 -17.95 -7.92
CA THR A 13 -3.56 -18.42 -6.67
C THR A 13 -2.04 -18.38 -6.73
N SER A 14 -1.46 -18.28 -7.92
CA SER A 14 -0.03 -18.13 -8.18
C SER A 14 0.21 -17.31 -9.45
N LEU A 15 1.34 -16.60 -9.50
CA LEU A 15 1.75 -15.82 -10.65
C LEU A 15 3.26 -15.91 -10.79
N ASP A 16 3.74 -16.49 -11.89
CA ASP A 16 5.16 -16.53 -12.23
C ASP A 16 5.46 -15.48 -13.30
N VAL A 17 6.26 -14.49 -12.94
CA VAL A 17 6.75 -13.41 -13.81
C VAL A 17 8.28 -13.42 -13.95
N SER A 18 8.94 -14.48 -13.50
CA SER A 18 10.41 -14.60 -13.46
C SER A 18 11.07 -14.42 -14.83
N GLY A 19 10.41 -14.85 -15.90
CA GLY A 19 10.86 -14.65 -17.28
C GLY A 19 10.58 -13.26 -17.86
N CYS A 20 9.81 -12.43 -17.17
CA CYS A 20 9.39 -11.10 -17.64
C CYS A 20 10.37 -10.01 -17.18
N THR A 21 11.67 -10.14 -17.47
CA THR A 21 12.72 -9.25 -16.93
C THR A 21 12.62 -7.79 -17.39
N ALA A 22 11.87 -7.50 -18.45
CA ALA A 22 11.60 -6.13 -18.94
C ALA A 22 10.29 -5.54 -18.41
N LEU A 23 9.66 -6.19 -17.39
CA LEU A 23 8.39 -5.76 -16.85
C LEU A 23 8.54 -4.42 -16.11
N GLU A 24 7.83 -3.40 -16.59
CA GLU A 24 7.81 -2.06 -16.04
C GLU A 24 6.58 -1.82 -15.15
N SER A 25 5.46 -2.50 -15.44
CA SER A 25 4.21 -2.33 -14.70
C SER A 25 3.50 -3.66 -14.50
N LEU A 26 3.14 -3.97 -13.25
CA LEU A 26 2.38 -5.14 -12.86
C LEU A 26 1.12 -4.72 -12.09
N TYR A 27 -0.04 -5.11 -12.63
CA TYR A 27 -1.35 -4.93 -12.01
C TYR A 27 -1.96 -6.32 -11.79
N CYS A 28 -1.83 -6.84 -10.56
CA CYS A 28 -2.32 -8.16 -10.15
C CYS A 28 -3.28 -8.08 -8.96
N TYR A 29 -3.92 -6.93 -8.77
CA TYR A 29 -4.83 -6.74 -7.64
C TYR A 29 -6.12 -7.56 -7.76
N LYS A 30 -6.74 -7.81 -6.61
CA LYS A 30 -7.95 -8.65 -6.48
C LYS A 30 -7.75 -10.05 -7.10
N ASN A 31 -6.74 -10.74 -6.56
CA ASN A 31 -6.44 -12.15 -6.80
C ASN A 31 -6.30 -12.88 -5.45
N GLN A 32 -5.80 -14.11 -5.47
CA GLN A 32 -5.63 -14.98 -4.31
C GLN A 32 -4.15 -15.33 -4.09
N LEU A 33 -3.25 -14.39 -4.42
CA LEU A 33 -1.82 -14.63 -4.33
C LEU A 33 -1.38 -14.64 -2.87
N ALA A 34 -0.84 -15.77 -2.40
CA ALA A 34 -0.22 -15.88 -1.09
C ALA A 34 1.25 -15.44 -1.08
N SER A 35 1.88 -15.41 -2.25
CA SER A 35 3.26 -14.94 -2.47
C SER A 35 3.41 -14.34 -3.86
N LEU A 36 4.42 -13.48 -4.02
CA LEU A 36 4.75 -12.85 -5.29
C LEU A 36 6.26 -12.65 -5.36
N ASP A 37 6.94 -13.39 -6.23
CA ASP A 37 8.37 -13.26 -6.48
C ASP A 37 8.63 -12.26 -7.61
N LEU A 38 9.29 -11.15 -7.28
CA LEU A 38 9.64 -10.06 -8.18
C LEU A 38 11.16 -9.89 -8.35
N SER A 39 11.94 -10.86 -7.88
CA SER A 39 13.42 -10.78 -7.81
C SER A 39 14.07 -10.51 -9.18
N ASN A 40 13.47 -10.98 -10.27
CA ASN A 40 13.96 -10.80 -11.64
C ASN A 40 13.37 -9.58 -12.36
N ASN A 41 12.37 -8.91 -11.78
CA ASN A 41 11.66 -7.80 -12.41
C ASN A 41 12.27 -6.44 -12.02
N THR A 42 13.57 -6.29 -12.23
CA THR A 42 14.34 -5.11 -11.77
C THR A 42 13.98 -3.81 -12.46
N ALA A 43 13.30 -3.87 -13.62
CA ALA A 43 12.79 -2.71 -14.35
C ALA A 43 11.42 -2.22 -13.84
N LEU A 44 10.85 -2.89 -12.82
CA LEU A 44 9.51 -2.59 -12.32
C LEU A 44 9.45 -1.19 -11.71
N ASN A 45 8.58 -0.34 -12.25
CA ASN A 45 8.36 1.01 -11.77
C ASN A 45 6.96 1.24 -11.18
N ALA A 46 6.01 0.34 -11.47
CA ALA A 46 4.66 0.38 -10.89
C ALA A 46 4.20 -1.03 -10.52
N LEU A 47 3.82 -1.21 -9.25
CA LEU A 47 3.25 -2.43 -8.72
C LEU A 47 1.92 -2.12 -8.04
N ASN A 48 0.86 -2.79 -8.46
CA ASN A 48 -0.40 -2.86 -7.73
C ASN A 48 -0.75 -4.31 -7.45
N CYS A 49 -0.60 -4.72 -6.20
CA CYS A 49 -0.90 -6.06 -5.67
C CYS A 49 -1.94 -6.01 -4.54
N MET A 50 -2.76 -4.95 -4.50
CA MET A 50 -3.76 -4.81 -3.45
C MET A 50 -4.78 -5.97 -3.47
N ASN A 51 -5.43 -6.21 -2.34
CA ASN A 51 -6.44 -7.25 -2.19
C ASN A 51 -5.97 -8.61 -2.74
N ASN A 52 -4.92 -9.14 -2.13
CA ASN A 52 -4.41 -10.50 -2.29
C ASN A 52 -4.31 -11.16 -0.90
N GLN A 53 -3.50 -12.18 -0.73
CA GLN A 53 -3.28 -12.87 0.54
C GLN A 53 -1.80 -12.81 0.96
N LEU A 54 -1.10 -11.73 0.55
CA LEU A 54 0.33 -11.58 0.82
C LEU A 54 0.57 -11.35 2.31
N THR A 55 1.49 -12.11 2.89
CA THR A 55 1.99 -11.92 4.25
C THR A 55 3.36 -11.24 4.29
N SER A 56 4.05 -11.24 3.16
CA SER A 56 5.34 -10.57 2.93
C SER A 56 5.47 -10.12 1.48
N LEU A 57 6.32 -9.15 1.24
CA LEU A 57 6.64 -8.64 -0.10
C LEU A 57 8.11 -8.21 -0.12
N ASP A 58 8.94 -8.95 -0.87
CA ASP A 58 10.34 -8.61 -1.06
C ASP A 58 10.50 -7.69 -2.28
N LEU A 59 10.98 -6.49 -2.05
CA LEU A 59 11.23 -5.45 -3.06
C LEU A 59 12.71 -5.08 -3.18
N SER A 60 13.60 -5.89 -2.60
CA SER A 60 15.04 -5.59 -2.51
C SER A 60 15.71 -5.33 -3.86
N ASN A 61 15.20 -5.96 -4.93
CA ASN A 61 15.71 -5.82 -6.29
C ASN A 61 14.93 -4.80 -7.16
N ASN A 62 13.82 -4.25 -6.65
CA ASN A 62 12.93 -3.38 -7.44
C ASN A 62 13.26 -1.89 -7.22
N THR A 63 14.53 -1.54 -7.38
CA THR A 63 15.06 -0.19 -7.08
C THR A 63 14.49 0.92 -7.96
N ALA A 64 13.91 0.57 -9.13
CA ALA A 64 13.27 1.51 -10.05
C ALA A 64 11.81 1.85 -9.66
N LEU A 65 11.30 1.24 -8.57
CA LEU A 65 9.89 1.34 -8.20
C LEU A 65 9.52 2.78 -7.80
N LYS A 66 8.50 3.32 -8.47
CA LYS A 66 7.98 4.68 -8.27
C LYS A 66 6.60 4.67 -7.61
N ARG A 67 5.79 3.64 -7.87
CA ARG A 67 4.45 3.50 -7.30
C ARG A 67 4.27 2.09 -6.77
N LEU A 68 3.91 2.01 -5.51
CA LEU A 68 3.55 0.78 -4.83
C LEU A 68 2.15 0.91 -4.22
N ASP A 69 1.28 0.00 -4.60
CA ASP A 69 -0.02 -0.19 -3.98
C ASP A 69 -0.16 -1.65 -3.52
N CYS A 70 -0.06 -1.86 -2.20
CA CYS A 70 -0.22 -3.14 -1.53
C CYS A 70 -1.31 -3.08 -0.45
N CYS A 71 -2.20 -2.11 -0.55
CA CYS A 71 -3.28 -1.90 0.41
C CYS A 71 -4.35 -3.00 0.33
N ASN A 72 -5.26 -2.94 1.28
CA ASN A 72 -6.56 -3.59 1.16
C ASN A 72 -7.64 -2.52 1.08
N ASN A 73 -8.56 -2.68 0.16
CA ASN A 73 -9.77 -1.90 0.15
C ASN A 73 -10.89 -2.75 0.76
N ASN A 74 -11.43 -2.27 1.88
CA ASN A 74 -12.64 -2.81 2.48
C ASN A 74 -13.88 -2.20 1.81
N ASP A 75 -13.75 -1.68 0.58
CA ASP A 75 -14.92 -1.25 -0.16
C ASP A 75 -15.74 -2.50 -0.42
N ASP A 76 -16.79 -2.66 0.39
CA ASP A 76 -17.85 -3.67 0.26
C ASP A 76 -18.56 -3.53 -1.09
N PHE A 77 -17.83 -3.75 -2.17
CA PHE A 77 -18.45 -3.98 -3.45
C PHE A 77 -19.06 -5.36 -3.41
N TYR A 78 -20.35 -5.39 -3.17
CA TYR A 78 -21.15 -6.58 -3.39
C TYR A 78 -21.02 -6.92 -4.86
N ASP A 79 -20.24 -7.94 -5.18
CA ASP A 79 -20.26 -8.50 -6.53
C ASP A 79 -21.61 -9.19 -6.72
N TYR A 80 -22.52 -8.48 -7.36
CA TYR A 80 -23.86 -8.97 -7.66
C TYR A 80 -23.85 -10.21 -8.59
N GLU A 81 -22.73 -10.49 -9.27
CA GLU A 81 -22.62 -11.63 -10.19
C GLU A 81 -22.16 -12.91 -9.48
N SER A 82 -21.34 -12.81 -8.44
CA SER A 82 -20.83 -13.97 -7.71
C SER A 82 -21.59 -14.29 -6.42
N GLY A 83 -22.37 -13.34 -5.89
CA GLY A 83 -23.08 -13.48 -4.63
C GLY A 83 -22.18 -13.56 -3.38
N HIS A 84 -20.89 -13.28 -3.52
CA HIS A 84 -19.92 -13.26 -2.43
C HIS A 84 -19.55 -11.82 -2.07
N LEU A 85 -19.44 -11.56 -0.76
CA LEU A 85 -18.74 -10.38 -0.26
C LEU A 85 -17.27 -10.55 -0.64
N GLU A 86 -16.72 -9.65 -1.47
CA GLU A 86 -15.28 -9.68 -1.87
C GLU A 86 -14.32 -9.30 -0.72
N THR A 87 -14.71 -9.54 0.53
CA THR A 87 -13.88 -9.28 1.72
C THR A 87 -12.82 -10.35 1.97
N ASP A 88 -12.77 -11.42 1.15
CA ASP A 88 -12.03 -12.63 1.51
C ASP A 88 -10.53 -12.57 1.19
N TYR A 89 -10.08 -11.60 0.39
CA TYR A 89 -8.68 -11.54 -0.03
C TYR A 89 -8.04 -10.24 0.42
N VAL A 90 -7.41 -10.32 1.59
CA VAL A 90 -6.72 -9.17 2.19
C VAL A 90 -5.27 -9.51 2.45
N ASN A 91 -4.36 -8.65 2.03
CA ASN A 91 -2.96 -8.71 2.41
C ASN A 91 -2.83 -8.56 3.93
N GLN A 92 -1.87 -9.23 4.51
CA GLN A 92 -1.61 -9.21 5.95
C GLN A 92 -0.14 -8.91 6.20
N LEU A 93 0.36 -7.87 5.56
CA LEU A 93 1.76 -7.49 5.70
C LEU A 93 2.04 -7.01 7.14
N THR A 94 2.95 -7.69 7.82
CA THR A 94 3.41 -7.30 9.16
C THR A 94 4.66 -6.43 9.12
N SER A 95 5.37 -6.43 8.00
CA SER A 95 6.53 -5.59 7.69
C SER A 95 6.55 -5.24 6.20
N LEU A 96 7.14 -4.11 5.87
CA LEU A 96 7.35 -3.67 4.50
C LEU A 96 8.67 -2.90 4.43
N ASP A 97 9.66 -3.49 3.75
CA ASP A 97 10.94 -2.85 3.50
C ASP A 97 10.94 -2.19 2.11
N VAL A 98 10.98 -0.87 2.10
CA VAL A 98 11.08 -0.03 0.89
C VAL A 98 12.40 0.73 0.82
N SER A 99 13.39 0.39 1.65
CA SER A 99 14.66 1.12 1.78
C SER A 99 15.45 1.19 0.46
N ASN A 100 15.33 0.17 -0.38
CA ASN A 100 15.97 0.14 -1.71
C ASN A 100 15.12 0.83 -2.81
N CYS A 101 13.86 1.14 -2.55
CA CYS A 101 12.96 1.79 -3.51
C CYS A 101 13.11 3.32 -3.45
N THR A 102 14.35 3.82 -3.64
CA THR A 102 14.66 5.26 -3.46
C THR A 102 13.98 6.19 -4.46
N ALA A 103 13.46 5.65 -5.58
CA ALA A 103 12.69 6.38 -6.58
C ALA A 103 11.18 6.47 -6.24
N LEU A 104 10.75 5.94 -5.08
CA LEU A 104 9.34 5.84 -4.71
C LEU A 104 8.71 7.24 -4.53
N THR A 105 7.63 7.49 -5.26
CA THR A 105 6.88 8.75 -5.22
C THR A 105 5.48 8.58 -4.64
N SER A 106 4.92 7.38 -4.67
CA SER A 106 3.61 7.07 -4.10
C SER A 106 3.64 5.70 -3.45
N LEU A 107 3.25 5.63 -2.19
CA LEU A 107 3.11 4.42 -1.39
C LEU A 107 1.72 4.36 -0.79
N ASN A 108 1.00 3.27 -1.10
CA ASN A 108 -0.26 2.92 -0.45
C ASN A 108 -0.13 1.53 0.18
N CYS A 109 -0.07 1.50 1.51
CA CYS A 109 0.01 0.28 2.32
C CYS A 109 -1.09 0.23 3.39
N LYS A 110 -2.19 0.97 3.18
CA LYS A 110 -3.31 1.03 4.15
C LYS A 110 -3.93 -0.35 4.38
N ASN A 111 -4.58 -0.50 5.53
CA ASN A 111 -5.28 -1.74 5.92
C ASN A 111 -4.35 -2.97 5.90
N ASN A 112 -3.20 -2.88 6.55
CA ASN A 112 -2.28 -3.99 6.79
C ASN A 112 -2.01 -4.12 8.31
N GLN A 113 -0.98 -4.87 8.68
CA GLN A 113 -0.59 -5.13 10.07
C GLN A 113 0.81 -4.57 10.38
N LEU A 114 1.19 -3.45 9.73
CA LEU A 114 2.50 -2.85 9.90
C LEU A 114 2.62 -2.22 11.28
N THR A 115 3.63 -2.63 12.05
CA THR A 115 3.94 -2.04 13.36
C THR A 115 4.99 -0.93 13.27
N SER A 116 5.73 -0.88 12.17
CA SER A 116 6.73 0.14 11.84
C SER A 116 6.82 0.34 10.34
N LEU A 117 7.30 1.49 9.90
CA LEU A 117 7.53 1.83 8.51
C LEU A 117 8.72 2.79 8.42
N ASP A 118 9.85 2.32 7.88
CA ASP A 118 11.03 3.16 7.66
C ASP A 118 10.99 3.75 6.24
N LEU A 119 10.93 5.08 6.17
CA LEU A 119 10.87 5.87 4.94
C LEU A 119 12.10 6.77 4.77
N SER A 120 13.16 6.56 5.56
CA SER A 120 14.33 7.42 5.61
C SER A 120 15.02 7.60 4.25
N ASN A 121 14.98 6.57 3.39
CA ASN A 121 15.58 6.59 2.05
C ASN A 121 14.61 7.03 0.93
N ASN A 122 13.32 7.16 1.22
CA ASN A 122 12.29 7.47 0.20
C ASN A 122 12.05 8.98 0.08
N THR A 123 13.11 9.75 -0.11
CA THR A 123 13.07 11.22 -0.09
C THR A 123 12.28 11.86 -1.24
N ALA A 124 11.99 11.08 -2.30
CA ALA A 124 11.16 11.50 -3.43
C ALA A 124 9.65 11.32 -3.19
N LEU A 125 9.24 10.78 -2.01
CA LEU A 125 7.86 10.44 -1.73
C LEU A 125 6.97 11.69 -1.69
N LYS A 126 5.87 11.63 -2.45
CA LYS A 126 4.87 12.71 -2.57
C LYS A 126 3.53 12.33 -1.96
N GLU A 127 3.21 11.04 -1.97
CA GLU A 127 1.95 10.51 -1.49
C GLU A 127 2.22 9.31 -0.59
N LEU A 128 1.73 9.36 0.64
CA LEU A 128 1.80 8.28 1.62
C LEU A 128 0.42 8.00 2.20
N TYR A 129 -0.06 6.78 2.00
CA TYR A 129 -1.30 6.27 2.56
C TYR A 129 -0.98 5.02 3.38
N CYS A 130 -0.91 5.17 4.70
CA CYS A 130 -0.58 4.11 5.66
C CYS A 130 -1.65 3.95 6.77
N SER A 131 -2.86 4.44 6.51
CA SER A 131 -3.99 4.35 7.43
C SER A 131 -4.32 2.91 7.82
N ASN A 132 -4.98 2.73 8.96
CA ASN A 132 -5.43 1.42 9.44
C ASN A 132 -4.26 0.41 9.51
N ASN A 133 -3.21 0.79 10.22
CA ASN A 133 -2.10 -0.06 10.62
C ASN A 133 -1.83 0.15 12.12
N PRO A 134 -1.20 -0.79 12.84
CA PRO A 134 -0.82 -0.60 14.23
C PRO A 134 0.52 0.15 14.37
N LEU A 135 0.77 1.21 13.58
CA LEU A 135 1.99 2.02 13.69
C LEU A 135 1.99 2.80 14.99
N THR A 136 3.05 2.68 15.80
CA THR A 136 3.23 3.44 17.04
C THR A 136 4.03 4.72 16.87
N SER A 137 4.77 4.84 15.76
CA SER A 137 5.53 6.03 15.37
C SER A 137 5.61 6.11 13.84
N LEU A 138 5.79 7.31 13.31
CA LEU A 138 6.01 7.57 11.89
C LEU A 138 6.97 8.75 11.76
N ASP A 139 8.19 8.49 11.29
CA ASP A 139 9.18 9.52 10.98
C ASP A 139 9.13 9.82 9.46
N ILE A 140 8.74 11.04 9.14
CA ILE A 140 8.67 11.58 7.77
C ILE A 140 9.58 12.79 7.59
N SER A 141 10.52 13.00 8.49
CA SER A 141 11.40 14.17 8.48
C SER A 141 12.23 14.31 7.21
N ASN A 142 12.58 13.17 6.57
CA ASN A 142 13.32 13.14 5.30
C ASN A 142 12.42 13.23 4.05
N ASN A 143 11.10 13.09 4.20
CA ASN A 143 10.15 13.05 3.08
C ASN A 143 9.64 14.48 2.77
N THR A 144 10.55 15.42 2.55
CA THR A 144 10.22 16.85 2.39
C THR A 144 9.40 17.18 1.15
N ALA A 145 9.34 16.25 0.16
CA ALA A 145 8.53 16.38 -1.03
C ALA A 145 7.07 15.93 -0.83
N LEU A 146 6.70 15.45 0.40
CA LEU A 146 5.39 14.88 0.69
C LEU A 146 4.29 15.96 0.57
N LYS A 147 3.27 15.63 -0.22
CA LYS A 147 2.12 16.50 -0.52
C LYS A 147 0.83 16.00 0.13
N SER A 148 0.68 14.67 0.22
CA SER A 148 -0.49 14.04 0.81
C SER A 148 -0.06 12.96 1.78
N LEU A 149 -0.59 13.01 3.00
CA LEU A 149 -0.39 12.04 4.05
C LEU A 149 -1.75 11.59 4.60
N ARG A 150 -2.00 10.28 4.57
CA ARG A 150 -3.09 9.65 5.32
C ARG A 150 -2.50 8.60 6.22
N CYS A 151 -2.54 8.85 7.53
CA CYS A 151 -2.06 7.97 8.58
C CYS A 151 -3.10 7.79 9.70
N ASN A 152 -4.37 8.03 9.38
CA ASN A 152 -5.49 7.87 10.29
C ASN A 152 -5.62 6.41 10.77
N ASN A 153 -6.26 6.22 11.93
CA ASN A 153 -6.47 4.90 12.54
C ASN A 153 -5.15 4.11 12.71
N ASN A 154 -4.17 4.76 13.31
CA ASN A 154 -2.91 4.16 13.78
C ASN A 154 -2.81 4.31 15.31
N GLN A 155 -1.68 3.92 15.89
CA GLN A 155 -1.39 4.06 17.32
C GLN A 155 -0.37 5.18 17.57
N LEU A 156 -0.33 6.19 16.69
CA LEU A 156 0.62 7.30 16.81
C LEU A 156 0.29 8.16 18.03
N THR A 157 1.27 8.41 18.90
CA THR A 157 1.15 9.33 20.04
C THR A 157 1.64 10.73 19.70
N SER A 158 2.39 10.89 18.62
CA SER A 158 2.88 12.17 18.09
C SER A 158 3.16 12.05 16.59
N LEU A 159 3.11 13.17 15.90
CA LEU A 159 3.48 13.27 14.48
C LEU A 159 4.11 14.65 14.26
N ASP A 160 5.37 14.67 13.82
CA ASP A 160 6.06 15.91 13.45
C ASP A 160 6.01 16.08 11.92
N VAL A 161 5.39 17.16 11.48
CA VAL A 161 5.27 17.54 10.05
C VAL A 161 6.04 18.81 9.73
N SER A 162 6.88 19.30 10.64
CA SER A 162 7.57 20.60 10.52
C SER A 162 8.46 20.69 9.27
N ASN A 163 9.04 19.57 8.82
CA ASN A 163 9.88 19.51 7.63
C ASN A 163 9.09 19.29 6.33
N ASN A 164 7.81 18.96 6.41
CA ASN A 164 7.00 18.60 5.24
C ASN A 164 6.26 19.82 4.69
N THR A 165 7.00 20.87 4.35
CA THR A 165 6.44 22.17 3.95
C THR A 165 5.64 22.14 2.63
N ALA A 166 5.76 21.06 1.83
CA ALA A 166 4.97 20.85 0.63
C ALA A 166 3.62 20.18 0.92
N LEU A 167 3.36 19.74 2.19
CA LEU A 167 2.16 19.02 2.56
C LEU A 167 0.92 19.93 2.44
N ASN A 168 -0.06 19.46 1.67
CA ASN A 168 -1.32 20.17 1.43
C ASN A 168 -2.57 19.36 1.77
N SER A 169 -2.38 18.07 2.10
CA SER A 169 -3.43 17.17 2.57
C SER A 169 -2.89 16.29 3.69
N LEU A 170 -3.50 16.37 4.87
CA LEU A 170 -3.16 15.55 6.03
C LEU A 170 -4.44 14.99 6.64
N ASP A 171 -4.47 13.66 6.80
CA ASP A 171 -5.46 12.98 7.61
C ASP A 171 -4.74 12.08 8.62
N CYS A 172 -4.80 12.44 9.89
CA CYS A 172 -4.25 11.70 11.02
C CYS A 172 -5.33 11.44 12.09
N SER A 173 -6.61 11.52 11.71
CA SER A 173 -7.74 11.26 12.61
C SER A 173 -7.75 9.80 13.07
N ASN A 174 -8.21 9.57 14.30
CA ASN A 174 -8.50 8.22 14.79
C ASN A 174 -9.99 8.15 15.10
N TYR A 175 -10.72 7.36 14.32
CA TYR A 175 -12.12 7.09 14.61
C TYR A 175 -12.17 5.85 15.52
N ASP A 176 -12.59 6.03 16.75
CA ASP A 176 -12.75 4.96 17.73
C ASP A 176 -14.09 4.21 17.60
N GLY A 177 -14.74 4.33 16.44
CA GLY A 177 -15.90 3.51 16.07
C GLY A 177 -17.21 3.83 16.81
N TYR A 178 -17.23 4.89 17.61
CA TYR A 178 -18.42 5.44 18.23
C TYR A 178 -18.81 6.76 17.55
N ASP A 179 -19.18 6.71 16.27
CA ASP A 179 -20.05 7.76 15.77
C ASP A 179 -21.44 7.44 16.28
N ASP A 180 -21.88 8.26 17.25
CA ASP A 180 -23.27 8.36 17.69
C ASP A 180 -24.17 8.60 16.44
N TYR A 181 -24.78 7.52 15.96
CA TYR A 181 -25.97 7.62 15.12
C TYR A 181 -27.17 8.08 15.92
N GLU A 182 -26.98 9.02 16.84
CA GLU A 182 -28.06 9.72 17.55
C GLU A 182 -27.94 11.20 17.26
N ASP A 183 -28.37 11.68 16.10
CA ASP A 183 -28.98 13.01 15.96
C ASP A 183 -29.39 13.33 14.50
N GLN A 184 -30.28 12.52 13.94
CA GLN A 184 -31.04 12.99 12.76
C GLN A 184 -32.48 12.47 12.74
N TYR A 185 -33.19 12.56 13.88
CA TYR A 185 -34.64 12.52 13.87
C TYR A 185 -35.18 13.51 14.93
N TYR A 186 -35.18 14.77 14.58
CA TYR A 186 -36.19 15.74 15.10
C TYR A 186 -36.47 16.80 14.04
#